data_3139f9f665164ffc774b013a93e665ee
#
_entry.id   3139f9f665164ffc774b013a93e665ee
#
_cell.length_a   1.000
_cell.length_b   1.000
_cell.length_c   1.000
_cell.angle_alpha   90.00
_cell.angle_beta   90.00
_cell.angle_gamma   90.00
#
_symmetry.space_group_name_H-M   'P 1'
#
loop_
_entity.id
_entity.type
_entity.pdbx_description
1 polymer ?
#
loop_
_entity_poly.entity_id
_entity_poly.type
_entity_poly.pdbx_seq_one_letter_code
_entity_poly.pdbx_strand_id
1 'polypeptide(L)'
;MADTTELKYYFAYTSPFTYLAMEPAYVLERTHRIHLRFIPYGVNIRRVYGDVQTRSRRDDLKVRYLYLDARRFAQERGLTIYPPKKIYSARFAFYGGMCAEDQGLFRPYSDRVFERFWKHELDIENVDALAAILSEVGATTDQFRRYIADENAEAKPRLKAGFAQADRDQVFGVPTFVIDGERCWGYDRMDWLVRKLDAMKLRR
;
A
#
# COMPACT_ATOMS: atom_id res chain seq x y z
N MET A 1 7.58 9.37 -27.21
CA MET A 1 7.50 9.39 -25.73
C MET A 1 8.69 8.62 -25.22
N ALA A 2 9.49 9.14 -24.28
CA ALA A 2 10.61 8.40 -23.73
C ALA A 2 10.08 7.11 -23.09
N ASP A 3 10.72 5.99 -23.42
CA ASP A 3 10.33 4.66 -22.95
C ASP A 3 10.49 4.63 -21.41
N THR A 4 9.38 4.50 -20.68
CA THR A 4 9.37 4.46 -19.22
C THR A 4 9.32 3.01 -18.75
N THR A 5 10.21 2.66 -17.82
CA THR A 5 10.28 1.31 -17.26
C THR A 5 9.24 1.14 -16.14
N GLU A 6 8.48 0.05 -16.15
CA GLU A 6 7.54 -0.27 -15.09
C GLU A 6 8.29 -0.60 -13.79
N LEU A 7 7.94 0.09 -12.70
CA LEU A 7 8.32 -0.25 -11.33
C LEU A 7 7.07 -0.71 -10.59
N LYS A 8 6.96 -2.00 -10.33
CA LYS A 8 5.86 -2.55 -9.54
C LYS A 8 6.03 -2.19 -8.07
N TYR A 9 4.98 -1.68 -7.46
CA TYR A 9 4.94 -1.37 -6.04
C TYR A 9 3.82 -2.14 -5.35
N TYR A 10 4.19 -3.19 -4.61
CA TYR A 10 3.28 -3.99 -3.80
C TYR A 10 3.04 -3.30 -2.47
N PHE A 11 1.77 -3.06 -2.15
CA PHE A 11 1.38 -2.23 -1.02
C PHE A 11 0.20 -2.79 -0.22
N ALA A 12 0.06 -2.37 1.04
CA ALA A 12 -1.14 -2.58 1.85
C ALA A 12 -1.44 -1.35 2.69
N TYR A 13 -2.69 -0.92 2.76
CA TYR A 13 -3.10 0.21 3.61
C TYR A 13 -2.85 -0.04 5.10
N THR A 14 -2.84 -1.30 5.53
CA THR A 14 -2.57 -1.71 6.91
C THR A 14 -1.08 -1.85 7.25
N SER A 15 -0.18 -1.51 6.34
CA SER A 15 1.26 -1.52 6.59
C SER A 15 1.80 -0.11 6.85
N PRO A 16 2.36 0.16 8.04
CA PRO A 16 2.93 1.47 8.35
C PRO A 16 4.14 1.80 7.47
N PHE A 17 4.95 0.80 7.13
CA PHE A 17 6.10 1.00 6.24
C PHE A 17 5.68 1.23 4.80
N THR A 18 4.52 0.71 4.36
CA THR A 18 3.94 1.10 3.07
C THR A 18 3.58 2.58 3.08
N TYR A 19 2.90 3.07 4.12
CA TYR A 19 2.57 4.49 4.25
C TYR A 19 3.82 5.37 4.18
N LEU A 20 4.87 4.99 4.91
CA LEU A 20 6.16 5.68 4.87
C LEU A 20 6.80 5.67 3.47
N ALA A 21 6.60 4.64 2.68
CA ALA A 21 7.21 4.50 1.36
C ALA A 21 6.43 5.21 0.23
N MET A 22 5.18 5.66 0.45
CA MET A 22 4.34 6.23 -0.61
C MET A 22 4.95 7.48 -1.24
N GLU A 23 5.22 8.52 -0.45
CA GLU A 23 5.79 9.76 -0.98
C GLU A 23 7.19 9.57 -1.59
N PRO A 24 8.16 8.85 -0.96
CA PRO A 24 9.41 8.50 -1.61
C PRO A 24 9.24 7.79 -2.96
N ALA A 25 8.27 6.89 -3.10
CA ALA A 25 7.97 6.25 -4.38
C ALA A 25 7.51 7.26 -5.44
N TYR A 26 6.66 8.22 -5.07
CA TYR A 26 6.26 9.30 -5.98
C TYR A 26 7.45 10.18 -6.41
N VAL A 27 8.42 10.41 -5.50
CA VAL A 27 9.66 11.11 -5.85
C VAL A 27 10.45 10.35 -6.90
N LEU A 28 10.54 9.01 -6.77
CA LEU A 28 11.25 8.19 -7.76
C LEU A 28 10.66 8.36 -9.16
N GLU A 29 9.34 8.40 -9.30
CA GLU A 29 8.72 8.59 -10.62
C GLU A 29 8.95 9.99 -11.19
N ARG A 30 9.12 11.01 -10.33
CA ARG A 30 9.49 12.37 -10.77
C ARG A 30 10.96 12.47 -11.20
N THR A 31 11.85 11.70 -10.59
CA THR A 31 13.31 11.79 -10.76
C THR A 31 13.90 10.76 -11.73
N HIS A 32 13.13 9.71 -12.05
CA HIS A 32 13.56 8.63 -12.93
C HIS A 32 12.54 8.37 -14.03
N ARG A 33 12.97 7.80 -15.14
CA ARG A 33 12.10 7.38 -16.26
C ARG A 33 11.41 6.06 -15.94
N ILE A 34 10.61 6.05 -14.89
CA ILE A 34 9.80 4.91 -14.46
C ILE A 34 8.32 5.30 -14.45
N HIS A 35 7.48 4.26 -14.47
CA HIS A 35 6.06 4.34 -14.17
C HIS A 35 5.74 3.40 -13.01
N LEU A 36 5.16 3.96 -11.94
CA LEU A 36 4.75 3.19 -10.77
C LEU A 36 3.44 2.44 -11.07
N ARG A 37 3.49 1.13 -10.94
CA ARG A 37 2.31 0.27 -10.95
C ARG A 37 2.01 -0.20 -9.54
N PHE A 38 0.92 0.30 -8.96
CA PHE A 38 0.48 -0.07 -7.62
C PHE A 38 -0.29 -1.40 -7.65
N ILE A 39 0.17 -2.36 -6.85
CA ILE A 39 -0.43 -3.69 -6.79
C ILE A 39 -0.82 -3.98 -5.34
N PRO A 40 -2.13 -4.13 -5.06
CA PRO A 40 -2.59 -4.51 -3.72
C PRO A 40 -2.01 -5.86 -3.29
N TYR A 41 -1.55 -5.93 -2.04
CA TYR A 41 -1.05 -7.17 -1.46
C TYR A 41 -1.60 -7.37 -0.05
N GLY A 42 -2.34 -8.45 0.14
CA GLY A 42 -2.92 -8.81 1.43
C GLY A 42 -1.95 -9.62 2.27
N VAL A 43 -1.34 -9.00 3.27
CA VAL A 43 -0.54 -9.74 4.27
C VAL A 43 -1.48 -10.48 5.23
N ASN A 44 -1.33 -11.79 5.36
CA ASN A 44 -2.00 -12.53 6.42
C ASN A 44 -1.33 -12.26 7.78
N ILE A 45 -1.75 -11.18 8.43
CA ILE A 45 -1.15 -10.68 9.67
C ILE A 45 -1.23 -11.75 10.78
N ARG A 46 -2.33 -12.51 10.85
CA ARG A 46 -2.48 -13.58 11.87
C ARG A 46 -1.45 -14.68 11.67
N ARG A 47 -1.13 -15.02 10.43
CA ARG A 47 -0.10 -16.03 10.13
C ARG A 47 1.31 -15.53 10.45
N VAL A 48 1.59 -14.26 10.21
CA VAL A 48 2.95 -13.67 10.34
C VAL A 48 3.26 -13.26 11.77
N TYR A 49 2.27 -12.66 12.46
CA TYR A 49 2.45 -12.02 13.77
C TYR A 49 1.54 -12.57 14.87
N GLY A 50 0.77 -13.63 14.60
CA GLY A 50 -0.23 -14.16 15.51
C GLY A 50 -1.48 -13.30 15.69
N ASP A 51 -2.50 -13.85 16.33
CA ASP A 51 -3.70 -13.10 16.69
C ASP A 51 -3.43 -12.16 17.88
N VAL A 52 -4.09 -11.00 17.94
CA VAL A 52 -3.86 -9.98 18.97
C VAL A 52 -4.02 -10.54 20.38
N GLN A 53 -4.98 -11.44 20.59
CA GLN A 53 -5.28 -11.99 21.94
C GLN A 53 -4.42 -13.19 22.32
N THR A 54 -3.90 -13.94 21.34
CA THR A 54 -3.19 -15.21 21.58
C THR A 54 -1.73 -15.19 21.12
N ARG A 55 -1.25 -14.01 20.76
CA ARG A 55 0.12 -13.81 20.28
C ARG A 55 1.15 -14.26 21.32
N SER A 56 2.19 -14.96 20.85
CA SER A 56 3.32 -15.28 21.72
C SER A 56 4.01 -14.01 22.24
N ARG A 57 4.65 -14.09 23.41
CA ARG A 57 5.45 -12.97 23.94
C ARG A 57 6.49 -12.45 22.92
N ARG A 58 7.11 -13.36 22.18
CA ARG A 58 8.11 -13.02 21.16
C ARG A 58 7.49 -12.23 20.02
N ASP A 59 6.33 -12.62 19.56
CA ASP A 59 5.65 -11.92 18.45
C ASP A 59 5.06 -10.58 18.91
N ASP A 60 4.62 -10.49 20.16
CA ASP A 60 4.21 -9.22 20.75
C ASP A 60 5.39 -8.22 20.81
N LEU A 61 6.56 -8.65 21.22
CA LEU A 61 7.77 -7.82 21.21
C LEU A 61 8.14 -7.36 19.81
N LYS A 62 8.05 -8.23 18.80
CA LYS A 62 8.30 -7.85 17.39
C LYS A 62 7.31 -6.79 16.91
N VAL A 63 6.02 -6.95 17.22
CA VAL A 63 4.99 -5.99 16.80
C VAL A 63 5.17 -4.65 17.51
N ARG A 64 5.49 -4.65 18.81
CA ARG A 64 5.79 -3.41 19.54
C ARG A 64 6.98 -2.67 18.95
N TYR A 65 8.05 -3.41 18.62
CA TYR A 65 9.22 -2.83 17.98
C TYR A 65 8.89 -2.28 16.59
N LEU A 66 8.12 -3.02 15.77
CA LEU A 66 7.69 -2.58 14.45
C LEU A 66 7.01 -1.20 14.49
N TYR A 67 6.07 -1.00 15.44
CA TYR A 67 5.38 0.29 15.57
C TYR A 67 6.23 1.37 16.23
N LEU A 68 7.16 1.00 17.11
CA LEU A 68 8.14 1.94 17.66
C LEU A 68 9.01 2.49 16.52
N ASP A 69 9.51 1.61 15.67
CA ASP A 69 10.39 1.96 14.56
C ASP A 69 9.66 2.76 13.49
N ALA A 70 8.47 2.31 13.08
CA ALA A 70 7.63 3.06 12.13
C ALA A 70 7.33 4.49 12.61
N ARG A 71 7.12 4.71 13.92
CA ARG A 71 6.90 6.04 14.49
C ARG A 71 8.14 6.92 14.45
N ARG A 72 9.35 6.36 14.60
CA ARG A 72 10.60 7.13 14.45
C ARG A 72 10.68 7.75 13.06
N PHE A 73 10.53 6.92 12.02
CA PHE A 73 10.52 7.40 10.63
C PHE A 73 9.36 8.36 10.33
N ALA A 74 8.19 8.11 10.91
CA ALA A 74 7.04 9.00 10.76
C ALA A 74 7.31 10.38 11.35
N GLN A 75 7.90 10.47 12.54
CA GLN A 75 8.22 11.72 13.22
C GLN A 75 9.22 12.56 12.42
N GLU A 76 10.25 11.95 11.85
CA GLU A 76 11.22 12.64 10.98
C GLU A 76 10.57 13.29 9.76
N ARG A 77 9.40 12.79 9.34
CA ARG A 77 8.66 13.25 8.16
C ARG A 77 7.38 14.00 8.49
N GLY A 78 7.13 14.31 9.74
CA GLY A 78 5.91 14.99 10.18
C GLY A 78 4.63 14.16 10.00
N LEU A 79 4.76 12.83 9.88
CA LEU A 79 3.63 11.91 9.75
C LEU A 79 3.18 11.37 11.11
N THR A 80 1.91 11.01 11.21
CA THR A 80 1.35 10.37 12.41
C THR A 80 1.06 8.90 12.13
N ILE A 81 1.54 8.00 13.00
CA ILE A 81 1.23 6.56 12.96
C ILE A 81 0.87 6.11 14.36
N TYR A 82 -0.42 5.81 14.58
CA TYR A 82 -0.91 5.14 15.78
C TYR A 82 -1.08 3.65 15.52
N PRO A 83 -0.61 2.75 16.42
CA PRO A 83 -0.82 1.32 16.28
C PRO A 83 -2.30 0.97 16.15
N PRO A 84 -2.71 0.12 15.23
CA PRO A 84 -4.12 -0.22 15.04
C PRO A 84 -4.69 -0.96 16.24
N LYS A 85 -5.96 -0.69 16.57
CA LYS A 85 -6.67 -1.27 17.71
C LYS A 85 -7.07 -2.74 17.50
N LYS A 86 -7.16 -3.18 16.25
CA LYS A 86 -7.51 -4.55 15.82
C LYS A 86 -6.78 -4.90 14.53
N ILE A 87 -6.87 -6.15 14.10
CA ILE A 87 -6.44 -6.55 12.76
C ILE A 87 -7.56 -6.15 11.77
N TYR A 88 -7.30 -5.16 10.96
CA TYR A 88 -8.24 -4.67 9.94
C TYR A 88 -8.11 -5.45 8.63
N SER A 89 -9.24 -5.57 7.93
CA SER A 89 -9.27 -5.97 6.52
C SER A 89 -9.18 -4.73 5.62
N ALA A 90 -8.15 -4.66 4.78
CA ALA A 90 -8.03 -3.56 3.81
C ALA A 90 -8.84 -3.80 2.51
N ARG A 91 -9.69 -4.85 2.45
CA ARG A 91 -10.38 -5.25 1.22
C ARG A 91 -11.15 -4.11 0.57
N PHE A 92 -11.98 -3.42 1.34
CA PHE A 92 -12.80 -2.33 0.79
C PHE A 92 -11.96 -1.11 0.42
N ALA A 93 -10.89 -0.82 1.18
CA ALA A 93 -9.95 0.22 0.80
C ALA A 93 -9.23 -0.09 -0.52
N PHE A 94 -8.87 -1.36 -0.77
CA PHE A 94 -8.35 -1.78 -2.07
C PHE A 94 -9.36 -1.60 -3.19
N TYR A 95 -10.64 -1.92 -2.98
CA TYR A 95 -11.68 -1.69 -3.98
C TYR A 95 -11.85 -0.21 -4.30
N GLY A 96 -11.82 0.65 -3.29
CA GLY A 96 -11.80 2.10 -3.49
C GLY A 96 -10.56 2.56 -4.26
N GLY A 97 -9.38 2.00 -3.92
CA GLY A 97 -8.14 2.28 -4.65
C GLY A 97 -8.19 1.90 -6.13
N MET A 98 -8.76 0.73 -6.46
CA MET A 98 -8.97 0.31 -7.85
C MET A 98 -9.94 1.22 -8.60
N CYS A 99 -11.03 1.63 -7.93
CA CYS A 99 -12.00 2.58 -8.49
C CYS A 99 -11.35 3.96 -8.75
N ALA A 100 -10.52 4.43 -7.82
CA ALA A 100 -9.78 5.68 -7.97
C ALA A 100 -8.70 5.58 -9.07
N GLU A 101 -8.04 4.43 -9.20
CA GLU A 101 -7.04 4.17 -10.26
C GLU A 101 -7.64 4.29 -11.65
N ASP A 102 -8.81 3.68 -11.87
CA ASP A 102 -9.55 3.73 -13.14
C ASP A 102 -9.97 5.16 -13.54
N GLN A 103 -10.01 6.08 -12.57
CA GLN A 103 -10.32 7.50 -12.75
C GLN A 103 -9.08 8.41 -12.68
N GLY A 104 -7.86 7.83 -12.61
CA GLY A 104 -6.62 8.61 -12.51
C GLY A 104 -6.38 9.27 -11.14
N LEU A 105 -7.13 8.86 -10.11
CA LEU A 105 -7.15 9.47 -8.78
C LEU A 105 -6.59 8.55 -7.68
N PHE A 106 -5.83 7.51 -8.06
CA PHE A 106 -5.27 6.56 -7.10
C PHE A 106 -4.47 7.24 -5.99
N ARG A 107 -3.58 8.18 -6.35
CA ARG A 107 -2.71 8.83 -5.37
C ARG A 107 -3.48 9.68 -4.36
N PRO A 108 -4.29 10.67 -4.76
CA PRO A 108 -5.04 11.46 -3.80
C PRO A 108 -5.95 10.60 -2.91
N TYR A 109 -6.58 9.54 -3.45
CA TYR A 109 -7.36 8.61 -2.65
C TYR A 109 -6.49 7.86 -1.64
N SER A 110 -5.40 7.25 -2.09
CA SER A 110 -4.53 6.45 -1.23
C SER A 110 -3.88 7.27 -0.14
N ASP A 111 -3.44 8.49 -0.44
CA ASP A 111 -2.84 9.40 0.53
C ASP A 111 -3.85 9.76 1.64
N ARG A 112 -5.13 10.02 1.29
CA ARG A 112 -6.19 10.28 2.28
C ARG A 112 -6.51 9.05 3.12
N VAL A 113 -6.59 7.86 2.50
CA VAL A 113 -6.84 6.60 3.23
C VAL A 113 -5.71 6.33 4.22
N PHE A 114 -4.44 6.42 3.79
CA PHE A 114 -3.30 6.22 4.68
C PHE A 114 -3.28 7.22 5.82
N GLU A 115 -3.39 8.51 5.53
CA GLU A 115 -3.36 9.58 6.52
C GLU A 115 -4.41 9.35 7.61
N ARG A 116 -5.68 9.20 7.21
CA ARG A 116 -6.80 9.08 8.17
C ARG A 116 -6.79 7.74 8.92
N PHE A 117 -6.42 6.66 8.24
CA PHE A 117 -6.32 5.35 8.90
C PHE A 117 -5.26 5.38 10.01
N TRP A 118 -4.07 5.88 9.72
CA TRP A 118 -2.98 5.91 10.69
C TRP A 118 -3.15 6.96 11.79
N LYS A 119 -4.02 7.94 11.59
CA LYS A 119 -4.49 8.88 12.63
C LYS A 119 -5.68 8.37 13.44
N HIS A 120 -6.20 7.19 13.16
CA HIS A 120 -7.44 6.65 13.72
C HIS A 120 -8.71 7.47 13.41
N GLU A 121 -8.71 8.20 12.31
CA GLU A 121 -9.81 9.01 11.82
C GLU A 121 -10.67 8.28 10.78
N LEU A 122 -10.22 7.10 10.32
CA LEU A 122 -10.88 6.25 9.32
C LEU A 122 -10.95 4.80 9.79
N ASP A 123 -12.14 4.22 9.81
CA ASP A 123 -12.30 2.77 9.76
C ASP A 123 -12.31 2.32 8.29
N ILE A 124 -11.22 1.67 7.85
CA ILE A 124 -11.07 1.17 6.47
C ILE A 124 -12.00 0.00 6.13
N GLU A 125 -12.77 -0.51 7.09
CA GLU A 125 -13.83 -1.49 6.88
C GLU A 125 -15.20 -0.81 6.68
N ASN A 126 -15.30 0.51 6.88
CA ASN A 126 -16.51 1.27 6.65
C ASN A 126 -16.61 1.74 5.20
N VAL A 127 -17.56 1.14 4.47
CA VAL A 127 -17.80 1.40 3.04
C VAL A 127 -18.19 2.85 2.77
N ASP A 128 -19.06 3.43 3.61
CA ASP A 128 -19.53 4.80 3.39
C ASP A 128 -18.43 5.84 3.67
N ALA A 129 -17.57 5.59 4.65
CA ALA A 129 -16.41 6.43 4.89
C ALA A 129 -15.40 6.41 3.72
N LEU A 130 -15.20 5.24 3.11
CA LEU A 130 -14.36 5.11 1.91
C LEU A 130 -15.00 5.77 0.68
N ALA A 131 -16.33 5.66 0.51
CA ALA A 131 -17.06 6.36 -0.54
C ALA A 131 -16.97 7.89 -0.38
N ALA A 132 -17.01 8.39 0.86
CA ALA A 132 -16.83 9.81 1.14
C ALA A 132 -15.42 10.29 0.74
N ILE A 133 -14.36 9.49 0.99
CA ILE A 133 -13.01 9.83 0.53
C ILE A 133 -12.93 9.85 -1.01
N LEU A 134 -13.55 8.87 -1.70
CA LEU A 134 -13.61 8.90 -3.16
C LEU A 134 -14.23 10.21 -3.67
N SER A 135 -15.37 10.61 -3.10
CA SER A 135 -16.04 11.85 -3.47
C SER A 135 -15.20 13.09 -3.15
N GLU A 136 -14.51 13.11 -2.00
CA GLU A 136 -13.62 14.20 -1.58
C GLU A 136 -12.49 14.44 -2.58
N VAL A 137 -11.93 13.38 -3.16
CA VAL A 137 -10.87 13.49 -4.16
C VAL A 137 -11.38 13.68 -5.58
N GLY A 138 -12.70 13.83 -5.76
CA GLY A 138 -13.34 14.09 -7.05
C GLY A 138 -13.68 12.84 -7.86
N ALA A 139 -13.58 11.64 -7.29
CA ALA A 139 -13.97 10.40 -7.94
C ALA A 139 -15.49 10.16 -7.85
N THR A 140 -16.07 9.56 -8.89
CA THR A 140 -17.40 9.00 -8.79
C THR A 140 -17.40 7.69 -8.01
N THR A 141 -18.47 7.40 -7.28
CA THR A 141 -18.56 6.23 -6.40
C THR A 141 -19.31 5.05 -7.00
N ASP A 142 -19.86 5.18 -8.21
CA ASP A 142 -20.76 4.17 -8.82
C ASP A 142 -20.05 2.83 -8.99
N GLN A 143 -18.83 2.82 -9.50
CA GLN A 143 -18.03 1.60 -9.65
C GLN A 143 -17.72 0.99 -8.30
N PHE A 144 -17.32 1.79 -7.30
CA PHE A 144 -17.08 1.31 -5.95
C PHE A 144 -18.32 0.66 -5.34
N ARG A 145 -19.49 1.29 -5.49
CA ARG A 145 -20.76 0.73 -5.01
C ARG A 145 -21.12 -0.59 -5.73
N ARG A 146 -20.86 -0.70 -7.04
CA ARG A 146 -20.99 -1.98 -7.76
C ARG A 146 -20.05 -3.05 -7.19
N TYR A 147 -18.80 -2.71 -6.90
CA TYR A 147 -17.83 -3.61 -6.28
C TYR A 147 -18.32 -4.14 -4.92
N ILE A 148 -18.97 -3.29 -4.13
CA ILE A 148 -19.54 -3.68 -2.83
C ILE A 148 -20.77 -4.54 -3.00
N ALA A 149 -21.66 -4.22 -3.94
CA ALA A 149 -22.89 -4.95 -4.20
C ALA A 149 -22.64 -6.38 -4.71
N ASP A 150 -21.68 -6.55 -5.62
CA ASP A 150 -21.22 -7.85 -6.13
C ASP A 150 -19.71 -7.88 -6.33
N GLU A 151 -19.01 -8.19 -5.26
CA GLU A 151 -17.53 -8.27 -5.29
C GLU A 151 -17.00 -9.41 -6.17
N ASN A 152 -17.80 -10.43 -6.44
CA ASN A 152 -17.37 -11.58 -7.23
C ASN A 152 -17.39 -11.30 -8.74
N ALA A 153 -18.18 -10.35 -9.20
CA ALA A 153 -18.25 -9.98 -10.62
C ALA A 153 -16.92 -9.40 -11.12
N GLU A 154 -16.34 -8.45 -10.40
CA GLU A 154 -15.16 -7.71 -10.88
C GLU A 154 -14.09 -7.48 -9.82
N ALA A 155 -14.43 -6.93 -8.64
CA ALA A 155 -13.47 -6.44 -7.65
C ALA A 155 -12.57 -7.55 -7.10
N LYS A 156 -13.14 -8.67 -6.73
CA LYS A 156 -12.43 -9.83 -6.17
C LYS A 156 -11.54 -10.55 -7.17
N PRO A 157 -11.98 -10.80 -8.43
CA PRO A 157 -11.09 -11.27 -9.49
C PRO A 157 -9.91 -10.36 -9.75
N ARG A 158 -10.12 -9.03 -9.82
CA ARG A 158 -9.05 -8.04 -10.00
C ARG A 158 -8.05 -8.07 -8.84
N LEU A 159 -8.52 -8.12 -7.60
CA LEU A 159 -7.66 -8.24 -6.42
C LEU A 159 -6.86 -9.55 -6.42
N LYS A 160 -7.50 -10.68 -6.79
CA LYS A 160 -6.84 -11.99 -6.93
C LYS A 160 -5.75 -11.97 -8.02
N ALA A 161 -5.96 -11.26 -9.12
CA ALA A 161 -4.96 -11.10 -10.16
C ALA A 161 -3.69 -10.40 -9.63
N GLY A 162 -3.85 -9.40 -8.74
CA GLY A 162 -2.74 -8.76 -8.02
C GLY A 162 -1.98 -9.75 -7.12
N PHE A 163 -2.68 -10.60 -6.39
CA PHE A 163 -2.05 -11.63 -5.56
C PHE A 163 -1.30 -12.67 -6.40
N ALA A 164 -1.89 -13.13 -7.50
CA ALA A 164 -1.22 -14.04 -8.43
C ALA A 164 0.02 -13.40 -9.07
N GLN A 165 0.01 -12.08 -9.31
CA GLN A 165 1.20 -11.37 -9.76
C GLN A 165 2.27 -11.33 -8.65
N ALA A 166 1.88 -11.11 -7.40
CA ALA A 166 2.78 -11.13 -6.25
C ALA A 166 3.46 -12.50 -6.07
N ASP A 167 2.72 -13.59 -6.28
CA ASP A 167 3.26 -14.95 -6.24
C ASP A 167 4.31 -15.17 -7.35
N ARG A 168 4.03 -14.72 -8.58
CA ARG A 168 5.01 -14.78 -9.69
C ARG A 168 6.27 -13.97 -9.39
N ASP A 169 6.11 -12.79 -8.81
CA ASP A 169 7.22 -11.92 -8.41
C ASP A 169 7.84 -12.34 -7.06
N GLN A 170 7.35 -13.45 -6.47
CA GLN A 170 7.82 -14.01 -5.18
C GLN A 170 7.79 -12.99 -4.03
N VAL A 171 6.76 -12.15 -3.99
CA VAL A 171 6.55 -11.16 -2.93
C VAL A 171 6.02 -11.85 -1.69
N PHE A 172 6.61 -11.56 -0.53
CA PHE A 172 6.24 -12.15 0.76
C PHE A 172 5.85 -11.11 1.82
N GLY A 173 5.95 -9.84 1.51
CA GLY A 173 5.62 -8.74 2.43
C GLY A 173 5.55 -7.40 1.72
N VAL A 174 5.17 -6.33 2.44
CA VAL A 174 5.04 -4.97 1.92
C VAL A 174 5.66 -3.94 2.86
N PRO A 175 6.16 -2.80 2.30
CA PRO A 175 6.26 -2.47 0.87
C PRO A 175 7.27 -3.35 0.15
N THR A 176 7.00 -3.73 -1.09
CA THR A 176 7.98 -4.38 -1.97
C THR A 176 7.95 -3.69 -3.33
N PHE A 177 9.11 -3.32 -3.81
CA PHE A 177 9.31 -2.82 -5.16
C PHE A 177 9.94 -3.91 -6.02
N VAL A 178 9.47 -4.04 -7.27
CA VAL A 178 10.04 -5.02 -8.21
C VAL A 178 10.32 -4.34 -9.53
N ILE A 179 11.57 -4.41 -9.95
CA ILE A 179 12.02 -3.91 -11.25
C ILE A 179 13.04 -4.88 -11.85
N ASP A 180 12.87 -5.22 -13.11
CA ASP A 180 13.77 -6.14 -13.83
C ASP A 180 14.01 -7.46 -13.06
N GLY A 181 12.92 -8.00 -12.46
CA GLY A 181 12.96 -9.25 -11.66
C GLY A 181 13.60 -9.11 -10.27
N GLU A 182 14.21 -7.99 -9.95
CA GLU A 182 14.82 -7.73 -8.64
C GLU A 182 13.80 -7.14 -7.65
N ARG A 183 13.82 -7.63 -6.42
CA ARG A 183 12.94 -7.20 -5.33
C ARG A 183 13.70 -6.37 -4.31
N CYS A 184 13.11 -5.22 -3.95
CA CYS A 184 13.52 -4.42 -2.81
C CYS A 184 12.37 -4.43 -1.79
N TRP A 185 12.50 -5.20 -0.72
CA TRP A 185 11.48 -5.31 0.34
C TRP A 185 11.83 -4.43 1.53
N GLY A 186 10.91 -3.57 1.91
CA GLY A 186 11.00 -2.68 3.07
C GLY A 186 11.23 -1.22 2.70
N TYR A 187 10.73 -0.32 3.55
CA TYR A 187 10.98 1.12 3.46
C TYR A 187 12.49 1.44 3.55
N ASP A 188 13.20 0.71 4.37
CA ASP A 188 14.63 0.84 4.61
C ASP A 188 15.52 0.37 3.44
N ARG A 189 14.92 -0.08 2.34
CA ARG A 189 15.61 -0.47 1.10
C ARG A 189 15.45 0.53 -0.05
N MET A 190 14.85 1.70 0.22
CA MET A 190 14.67 2.74 -0.81
C MET A 190 16.00 3.20 -1.41
N ASP A 191 17.08 3.27 -0.63
CA ASP A 191 18.40 3.64 -1.13
C ASP A 191 18.96 2.61 -2.14
N TRP A 192 18.73 1.32 -1.88
CA TRP A 192 19.12 0.27 -2.81
C TRP A 192 18.32 0.35 -4.11
N LEU A 193 17.03 0.66 -4.01
CA LEU A 193 16.18 0.86 -5.19
C LEU A 193 16.69 2.05 -6.03
N VAL A 194 17.02 3.18 -5.40
CA VAL A 194 17.63 4.32 -6.11
C VAL A 194 18.90 3.91 -6.84
N ARG A 195 19.83 3.22 -6.16
CA ARG A 195 21.08 2.74 -6.78
C ARG A 195 20.82 1.81 -7.97
N LYS A 196 19.82 0.94 -7.89
CA LYS A 196 19.41 0.07 -9.00
C LYS A 196 18.91 0.88 -10.18
N LEU A 197 18.02 1.86 -9.94
CA LEU A 197 17.49 2.73 -10.99
C LEU A 197 18.59 3.57 -11.67
N ASP A 198 19.56 4.07 -10.88
CA ASP A 198 20.72 4.81 -11.40
C ASP A 198 21.63 3.89 -12.23
N ALA A 199 21.90 2.66 -11.78
CA ALA A 199 22.67 1.67 -12.54
C ALA A 199 22.01 1.29 -13.87
N MET A 200 20.67 1.29 -13.92
CA MET A 200 19.89 1.10 -15.14
C MET A 200 19.85 2.37 -16.03
N LYS A 201 20.52 3.46 -15.63
CA LYS A 201 20.54 4.77 -16.32
C LYS A 201 19.15 5.36 -16.52
N LEU A 202 18.26 5.15 -15.55
CA LEU A 202 16.87 5.64 -15.61
C LEU A 202 16.71 7.05 -15.02
N ARG A 203 17.72 7.67 -14.46
CA ARG A 203 17.67 9.03 -13.94
C ARG A 203 17.30 10.02 -15.03
N ARG A 204 16.43 11.01 -14.69
CA ARG A 204 16.02 12.09 -15.61
C ARG A 204 17.08 13.18 -15.66
#